data_24b3588195b46a772b312fae74edf00c
#
_entry.id   24b3588195b46a772b312fae74edf00c
#
_cell.length_a   1.000
_cell.length_b   1.000
_cell.length_c   1.000
_cell.angle_alpha   90.00
_cell.angle_beta   90.00
_cell.angle_gamma   90.00
#
_symmetry.space_group_name_H-M   'P 1'
#
loop_
_entity.id
_entity.type
_entity.pdbx_description
1 polymer ?
#
loop_
_entity_poly.entity_id
_entity_poly.type
_entity_poly.pdbx_seq_one_letter_code
_entity_poly.pdbx_strand_id
1 'polypeptide(L)'
;MAVRHHLIRTSPQSVWSVLEDGTRYADWVVGTSSSKPVRGQWPRLGSAIGYEVRLGPLHLTNETVVRRCAPGEVLELEAKAGPLGTARIAIELRPWGDHCLVIVDEHPLRGAGGTVHNVAVEALIQIRHRAMLARLAKICETDAAETERRRPLGQVVSPAPGEGGARA
;
A
#
# COMPACT_ATOMS: atom_id res chain seq x y z
N MET A 1 -2.90 -5.79 -18.23
CA MET A 1 -2.86 -6.52 -16.94
C MET A 1 -1.44 -6.50 -16.44
N ALA A 2 -1.17 -5.85 -15.33
CA ALA A 2 0.18 -5.69 -14.80
C ALA A 2 0.23 -6.18 -13.35
N VAL A 3 0.89 -7.32 -13.14
CA VAL A 3 1.15 -7.86 -11.80
C VAL A 3 2.62 -7.62 -11.45
N ARG A 4 2.85 -7.09 -10.25
CA ARG A 4 4.18 -6.89 -9.67
C ARG A 4 4.22 -7.36 -8.23
N HIS A 5 5.36 -7.86 -7.84
CA HIS A 5 5.63 -8.26 -6.46
C HIS A 5 6.94 -7.65 -5.97
N HIS A 6 7.00 -7.40 -4.67
CA HIS A 6 8.16 -6.83 -4.01
C HIS A 6 8.25 -7.36 -2.58
N LEU A 7 9.43 -7.79 -2.17
CA LEU A 7 9.68 -8.22 -0.80
C LEU A 7 10.09 -7.00 0.03
N ILE A 8 9.29 -6.65 1.03
CA ILE A 8 9.58 -5.58 2.00
C ILE A 8 10.13 -6.21 3.27
N ARG A 9 11.26 -5.72 3.75
CA ARG A 9 12.00 -6.28 4.90
C ARG A 9 11.43 -5.85 6.24
N THR A 10 10.11 -5.99 6.39
CA THR A 10 9.39 -5.79 7.65
C THR A 10 8.11 -6.62 7.65
N SER A 11 7.43 -6.69 8.79
CA SER A 11 6.22 -7.50 8.95
C SER A 11 5.05 -7.01 8.07
N PRO A 12 4.09 -7.88 7.70
CA PRO A 12 2.85 -7.45 7.04
C PRO A 12 2.09 -6.38 7.82
N GLN A 13 2.11 -6.44 9.14
CA GLN A 13 1.48 -5.46 10.01
C GLN A 13 2.11 -4.06 9.86
N SER A 14 3.44 -3.98 9.74
CA SER A 14 4.13 -2.70 9.51
C SER A 14 3.81 -2.13 8.12
N VAL A 15 3.66 -2.98 7.10
CA VAL A 15 3.23 -2.54 5.78
C VAL A 15 1.79 -2.06 5.81
N TRP A 16 0.91 -2.79 6.50
CA TRP A 16 -0.49 -2.43 6.63
C TRP A 16 -0.68 -1.07 7.31
N SER A 17 0.08 -0.77 8.37
CA SER A 17 -0.01 0.51 9.07
C SER A 17 0.29 1.72 8.18
N VAL A 18 1.09 1.55 7.12
CA VAL A 18 1.33 2.60 6.12
C VAL A 18 0.16 2.68 5.13
N LEU A 19 -0.41 1.54 4.70
CA LEU A 19 -1.53 1.51 3.74
C LEU A 19 -2.83 2.03 4.35
N GLU A 20 -3.08 1.77 5.63
CA GLU A 20 -4.28 2.22 6.34
C GLU A 20 -4.26 3.70 6.72
N ASP A 21 -3.11 4.36 6.64
CA ASP A 21 -3.00 5.81 6.82
C ASP A 21 -3.22 6.55 5.48
N GLY A 22 -4.45 6.99 5.25
CA GLY A 22 -4.82 7.72 4.05
C GLY A 22 -4.10 9.05 3.85
N THR A 23 -3.52 9.63 4.90
CA THR A 23 -2.72 10.86 4.78
C THR A 23 -1.37 10.61 4.13
N ARG A 24 -0.87 9.38 4.22
CA ARG A 24 0.40 8.94 3.63
C ARG A 24 0.27 8.40 2.20
N TYR A 25 -0.95 8.38 1.64
CA TYR A 25 -1.19 7.85 0.30
C TYR A 25 -0.30 8.51 -0.76
N ALA A 26 -0.10 9.83 -0.69
CA ALA A 26 0.76 10.56 -1.61
C ALA A 26 2.26 10.23 -1.48
N ASP A 27 2.69 9.71 -0.34
CA ASP A 27 4.12 9.43 -0.09
C ASP A 27 4.59 8.23 -0.92
N TRP A 28 3.74 7.23 -1.14
CA TRP A 28 4.09 6.02 -1.87
C TRP A 28 3.46 5.94 -3.27
N VAL A 29 2.33 6.62 -3.55
CA VAL A 29 1.71 6.62 -4.89
C VAL A 29 2.40 7.61 -5.81
N VAL A 30 3.04 7.08 -6.84
CA VAL A 30 3.82 7.88 -7.80
C VAL A 30 2.92 8.81 -8.63
N GLY A 31 3.35 10.07 -8.76
CA GLY A 31 2.64 11.10 -9.50
C GLY A 31 1.63 11.88 -8.66
N THR A 32 1.45 11.51 -7.39
CA THR A 32 0.57 12.21 -6.46
C THR A 32 1.37 13.26 -5.70
N SER A 33 0.87 14.51 -5.67
CA SER A 33 1.52 15.63 -4.96
C SER A 33 0.92 15.88 -3.58
N SER A 34 -0.35 15.53 -3.39
CA SER A 34 -1.06 15.63 -2.11
C SER A 34 -2.20 14.62 -2.07
N SER A 35 -2.57 14.19 -0.87
CA SER A 35 -3.73 13.31 -0.66
C SER A 35 -4.45 13.66 0.63
N LYS A 36 -5.77 13.48 0.61
CA LYS A 36 -6.63 13.65 1.81
C LYS A 36 -7.85 12.74 1.73
N PRO A 37 -8.34 12.22 2.86
CA PRO A 37 -9.65 11.57 2.91
C PRO A 37 -10.75 12.56 2.48
N VAL A 38 -11.63 12.14 1.55
CA VAL A 38 -12.73 12.96 1.05
C VAL A 38 -14.10 12.35 1.34
N ARG A 39 -14.14 11.05 1.64
CA ARG A 39 -15.38 10.35 1.96
C ARG A 39 -15.13 9.15 2.87
N GLY A 40 -15.99 8.98 3.88
CA GLY A 40 -15.94 7.85 4.80
C GLY A 40 -14.68 7.79 5.65
N GLN A 41 -14.46 6.65 6.27
CA GLN A 41 -13.29 6.39 7.12
C GLN A 41 -12.35 5.43 6.39
N TRP A 42 -11.24 5.95 5.89
CA TRP A 42 -10.22 5.14 5.22
C TRP A 42 -9.60 4.11 6.18
N PRO A 43 -9.33 2.87 5.75
CA PRO A 43 -9.57 2.26 4.42
C PRO A 43 -10.85 1.41 4.36
N ARG A 44 -11.94 1.80 5.03
CA ARG A 44 -13.21 1.05 5.00
C ARG A 44 -13.81 1.03 3.61
N LEU A 45 -14.57 -0.03 3.30
CA LEU A 45 -15.29 -0.18 2.05
C LEU A 45 -16.09 1.08 1.70
N GLY A 46 -15.95 1.58 0.48
CA GLY A 46 -16.62 2.78 -0.03
C GLY A 46 -15.99 4.11 0.40
N SER A 47 -15.02 4.10 1.32
CA SER A 47 -14.25 5.30 1.64
C SER A 47 -13.38 5.74 0.46
N ALA A 48 -13.00 7.02 0.43
CA ALA A 48 -12.24 7.57 -0.68
C ALA A 48 -11.19 8.58 -0.24
N ILE A 49 -10.08 8.56 -0.99
CA ILE A 49 -9.03 9.56 -0.94
C ILE A 49 -9.09 10.38 -2.21
N GLY A 50 -9.16 11.71 -2.06
CA GLY A 50 -8.88 12.65 -3.13
C GLY A 50 -7.39 12.94 -3.19
N TYR A 51 -6.84 13.03 -4.40
CA TYR A 51 -5.44 13.33 -4.61
C TYR A 51 -5.21 14.20 -5.84
N GLU A 52 -4.11 14.93 -5.83
CA GLU A 52 -3.69 15.78 -6.93
C GLU A 52 -2.54 15.14 -7.71
N VAL A 53 -2.65 15.17 -9.02
CA VAL A 53 -1.59 14.78 -9.96
C VAL A 53 -1.12 16.02 -10.69
N ARG A 54 0.18 16.24 -10.74
CA ARG A 54 0.82 17.32 -11.50
C ARG A 54 1.53 16.76 -12.71
N LEU A 55 1.11 17.20 -13.90
CA LEU A 55 1.73 16.88 -15.18
C LEU A 55 2.18 18.19 -15.84
N GLY A 56 3.38 18.66 -15.51
CA GLY A 56 3.84 19.99 -15.92
C GLY A 56 2.92 21.10 -15.39
N PRO A 57 2.33 21.95 -16.26
CA PRO A 57 1.41 22.99 -15.82
C PRO A 57 0.00 22.47 -15.50
N LEU A 58 -0.30 21.23 -15.82
CA LEU A 58 -1.62 20.63 -15.64
C LEU A 58 -1.77 20.05 -14.22
N HIS A 59 -2.82 20.52 -13.53
CA HIS A 59 -3.25 19.99 -12.23
C HIS A 59 -4.54 19.21 -12.41
N LEU A 60 -4.52 17.93 -12.04
CA LEU A 60 -5.69 17.05 -12.11
C LEU A 60 -6.03 16.58 -10.70
N THR A 61 -7.28 16.80 -10.31
CA THR A 61 -7.82 16.21 -9.07
C THR A 61 -8.49 14.88 -9.39
N ASN A 62 -8.08 13.83 -8.73
CA ASN A 62 -8.58 12.49 -8.92
C ASN A 62 -9.05 11.90 -7.58
N GLU A 63 -9.75 10.78 -7.65
CA GLU A 63 -10.27 10.05 -6.49
C GLU A 63 -9.93 8.57 -6.59
N THR A 64 -9.55 7.98 -5.47
CA THR A 64 -9.41 6.54 -5.29
C THR A 64 -10.41 6.06 -4.24
N VAL A 65 -11.20 5.05 -4.59
CA VAL A 65 -12.26 4.48 -3.75
C VAL A 65 -11.88 3.07 -3.32
N VAL A 66 -12.09 2.74 -2.04
CA VAL A 66 -11.89 1.37 -1.54
C VAL A 66 -13.03 0.48 -2.02
N ARG A 67 -12.70 -0.61 -2.71
CA ARG A 67 -13.65 -1.62 -3.21
C ARG A 67 -13.63 -2.91 -2.40
N ARG A 68 -12.51 -3.20 -1.75
CA ARG A 68 -12.36 -4.30 -0.80
C ARG A 68 -11.28 -3.94 0.21
N CYS A 69 -11.52 -4.30 1.47
CA CYS A 69 -10.54 -4.16 2.54
C CYS A 69 -10.63 -5.39 3.45
N ALA A 70 -9.54 -6.14 3.50
CA ALA A 70 -9.29 -7.17 4.51
C ALA A 70 -8.03 -6.72 5.28
N PRO A 71 -8.17 -6.18 6.50
CA PRO A 71 -7.06 -5.61 7.25
C PRO A 71 -5.87 -6.55 7.37
N GLY A 72 -4.68 -6.07 7.04
CA GLY A 72 -3.45 -6.85 7.08
C GLY A 72 -3.23 -7.80 5.90
N GLU A 73 -4.20 -7.96 5.00
CA GLU A 73 -4.15 -8.94 3.90
C GLU A 73 -4.36 -8.31 2.52
N VAL A 74 -5.46 -7.56 2.34
CA VAL A 74 -5.87 -7.05 1.02
C VAL A 74 -6.46 -5.66 1.11
N LEU A 75 -5.99 -4.78 0.22
CA LEU A 75 -6.60 -3.49 -0.07
C LEU A 75 -6.85 -3.38 -1.57
N GLU A 76 -8.13 -3.37 -1.97
CA GLU A 76 -8.53 -3.22 -3.38
C GLU A 76 -9.14 -1.84 -3.59
N LEU A 77 -8.60 -1.15 -4.58
CA LEU A 77 -8.87 0.24 -4.90
C LEU A 77 -9.41 0.38 -6.33
N GLU A 78 -10.29 1.33 -6.53
CA GLU A 78 -10.64 1.85 -7.86
C GLU A 78 -10.15 3.28 -7.98
N ALA A 79 -9.12 3.47 -8.78
CA ALA A 79 -8.55 4.78 -9.07
C ALA A 79 -9.26 5.40 -10.28
N LYS A 80 -9.76 6.62 -10.11
CA LYS A 80 -10.32 7.43 -11.19
C LYS A 80 -9.23 8.35 -11.72
N ALA A 81 -8.94 8.25 -13.01
CA ALA A 81 -7.90 9.03 -13.69
C ALA A 81 -8.49 10.01 -14.71
N GLY A 82 -9.66 10.59 -14.40
CA GLY A 82 -10.35 11.55 -15.27
C GLY A 82 -10.59 10.99 -16.68
N PRO A 83 -10.12 11.69 -17.75
CA PRO A 83 -10.33 11.27 -19.13
C PRO A 83 -9.59 9.97 -19.50
N LEU A 84 -8.59 9.56 -18.71
CA LEU A 84 -7.86 8.29 -18.91
C LEU A 84 -8.67 7.08 -18.46
N GLY A 85 -9.78 7.30 -17.71
CA GLY A 85 -10.68 6.25 -17.27
C GLY A 85 -10.49 5.83 -15.82
N THR A 86 -10.77 4.56 -15.53
CA THR A 86 -10.64 3.98 -14.20
C THR A 86 -9.79 2.72 -14.24
N ALA A 87 -9.05 2.48 -13.17
CA ALA A 87 -8.28 1.27 -12.97
C ALA A 87 -8.61 0.64 -11.60
N ARG A 88 -8.66 -0.69 -11.58
CA ARG A 88 -8.68 -1.47 -10.34
C ARG A 88 -7.24 -1.78 -9.96
N ILE A 89 -6.91 -1.53 -8.70
CA ILE A 89 -5.60 -1.82 -8.12
C ILE A 89 -5.83 -2.70 -6.90
N ALA A 90 -5.35 -3.92 -6.92
CA ALA A 90 -5.36 -4.81 -5.77
C ALA A 90 -3.95 -4.87 -5.16
N ILE A 91 -3.86 -4.65 -3.86
CA ILE A 91 -2.62 -4.76 -3.07
C ILE A 91 -2.83 -5.91 -2.09
N GLU A 92 -2.09 -7.00 -2.27
CA GLU A 92 -2.10 -8.15 -1.37
C GLU A 92 -0.83 -8.18 -0.54
N LEU A 93 -0.97 -8.48 0.75
CA LEU A 93 0.13 -8.67 1.69
C LEU A 93 0.22 -10.15 2.07
N ARG A 94 1.38 -10.75 1.88
CA ARG A 94 1.62 -12.15 2.25
C ARG A 94 2.82 -12.25 3.18
N PRO A 95 2.69 -12.93 4.32
CA PRO A 95 3.83 -13.22 5.18
C PRO A 95 4.89 -14.04 4.42
N TRP A 96 6.16 -13.65 4.59
CA TRP A 96 7.29 -14.36 4.02
C TRP A 96 8.44 -14.40 5.05
N GLY A 97 8.41 -15.36 5.97
CA GLY A 97 9.24 -15.33 7.18
C GLY A 97 8.96 -14.06 7.99
N ASP A 98 10.01 -13.33 8.33
CA ASP A 98 9.92 -12.05 9.06
C ASP A 98 9.63 -10.85 8.14
N HIS A 99 9.37 -11.11 6.85
CA HIS A 99 9.16 -10.10 5.83
C HIS A 99 7.73 -10.14 5.28
N CYS A 100 7.41 -9.15 4.45
CA CYS A 100 6.13 -9.07 3.73
C CYS A 100 6.37 -9.11 2.23
N LEU A 101 5.76 -10.09 1.55
CA LEU A 101 5.65 -10.09 0.10
C LEU A 101 4.41 -9.27 -0.29
N VAL A 102 4.64 -8.12 -0.92
CA VAL A 102 3.57 -7.26 -1.46
C VAL A 102 3.36 -7.58 -2.92
N ILE A 103 2.11 -7.88 -3.29
CA ILE A 103 1.69 -8.15 -4.67
C ILE A 103 0.72 -7.04 -5.09
N VAL A 104 1.04 -6.36 -6.18
CA VAL A 104 0.15 -5.34 -6.78
C VAL A 104 -0.30 -5.82 -8.14
N ASP A 105 -1.62 -5.84 -8.32
CA ASP A 105 -2.27 -6.19 -9.58
C ASP A 105 -3.15 -5.02 -10.04
N GLU A 106 -2.89 -4.51 -11.25
CA GLU A 106 -3.62 -3.39 -11.84
C GLU A 106 -4.31 -3.80 -13.14
N HIS A 107 -5.62 -3.54 -13.18
CA HIS A 107 -6.46 -3.77 -14.34
C HIS A 107 -7.17 -2.47 -14.75
N PRO A 108 -7.03 -2.01 -16.00
CA PRO A 108 -7.86 -0.95 -16.53
C PRO A 108 -9.31 -1.43 -16.62
N LEU A 109 -10.25 -0.62 -16.08
CA LEU A 109 -11.69 -0.94 -16.09
C LEU A 109 -12.42 -0.22 -17.21
N ARG A 110 -12.19 1.07 -17.39
CA ARG A 110 -12.91 1.92 -18.37
C ARG A 110 -12.00 3.04 -18.88
N GLY A 111 -12.31 3.56 -20.08
CA GLY A 111 -11.66 4.72 -20.69
C GLY A 111 -10.70 4.37 -21.82
N ALA A 112 -9.97 5.36 -22.33
CA ALA A 112 -9.02 5.21 -23.44
C ALA A 112 -7.92 4.18 -23.15
N GLY A 113 -7.58 3.98 -21.87
CA GLY A 113 -6.62 2.95 -21.45
C GLY A 113 -7.12 1.51 -21.61
N GLY A 114 -8.46 1.29 -21.70
CA GLY A 114 -9.05 -0.05 -21.92
C GLY A 114 -9.09 -0.47 -23.37
N THR A 115 -9.01 0.47 -24.31
CA THR A 115 -9.11 0.22 -25.77
C THR A 115 -7.78 0.30 -26.49
N VAL A 116 -6.78 0.98 -25.91
CA VAL A 116 -5.46 1.12 -26.51
C VAL A 116 -4.49 0.13 -25.82
N HIS A 117 -4.40 -1.07 -26.35
CA HIS A 117 -3.29 -2.00 -26.08
C HIS A 117 -2.01 -1.41 -26.69
N ASN A 118 -1.45 -0.38 -26.03
CA ASN A 118 -0.20 0.21 -26.45
C ASN A 118 0.90 -0.26 -25.48
N VAL A 119 1.89 -0.95 -26.02
CA VAL A 119 3.08 -1.43 -25.29
C VAL A 119 3.73 -0.30 -24.47
N ALA A 120 3.67 0.95 -24.96
CA ALA A 120 4.19 2.11 -24.26
C ALA A 120 3.40 2.42 -22.97
N VAL A 121 2.08 2.31 -22.99
CA VAL A 121 1.22 2.53 -21.81
C VAL A 121 1.46 1.44 -20.77
N GLU A 122 1.57 0.19 -21.21
CA GLU A 122 1.86 -0.93 -20.33
C GLU A 122 3.26 -0.79 -19.68
N ALA A 123 4.27 -0.39 -20.47
CA ALA A 123 5.60 -0.09 -19.95
C ALA A 123 5.59 1.05 -18.91
N LEU A 124 4.83 2.10 -19.14
CA LEU A 124 4.69 3.22 -18.20
C LEU A 124 4.05 2.77 -16.88
N ILE A 125 2.98 1.97 -16.93
CA ILE A 125 2.33 1.38 -15.76
C ILE A 125 3.33 0.51 -14.97
N GLN A 126 4.11 -0.29 -15.66
CA GLN A 126 5.13 -1.15 -15.08
C GLN A 126 6.23 -0.36 -14.35
N ILE A 127 6.71 0.75 -14.94
CA ILE A 127 7.69 1.65 -14.32
C ILE A 127 7.09 2.31 -13.08
N ARG A 128 5.84 2.79 -13.18
CA ARG A 128 5.11 3.41 -12.07
C ARG A 128 4.97 2.45 -10.88
N HIS A 129 4.59 1.18 -11.13
CA HIS A 129 4.46 0.18 -10.07
C HIS A 129 5.79 -0.12 -9.38
N ARG A 130 6.89 -0.22 -10.14
CA ARG A 130 8.23 -0.40 -9.56
C ARG A 130 8.58 0.74 -8.61
N ALA A 131 8.38 1.97 -9.06
CA ALA A 131 8.69 3.14 -8.25
C ALA A 131 7.77 3.25 -7.03
N MET A 132 6.49 2.91 -7.16
CA MET A 132 5.51 2.87 -6.07
C MET A 132 5.90 1.84 -5.00
N LEU A 133 6.19 0.62 -5.39
CA LEU A 133 6.60 -0.44 -4.47
C LEU A 133 7.93 -0.14 -3.79
N ALA A 134 8.89 0.44 -4.51
CA ALA A 134 10.17 0.87 -3.93
C ALA A 134 10.01 1.99 -2.89
N ARG A 135 9.10 2.96 -3.13
CA ARG A 135 8.77 4.00 -2.15
C ARG A 135 8.08 3.41 -0.92
N LEU A 136 7.09 2.55 -1.12
CA LEU A 136 6.39 1.87 -0.02
C LEU A 136 7.38 1.06 0.83
N ALA A 137 8.27 0.30 0.21
CA ALA A 137 9.29 -0.47 0.90
C ALA A 137 10.19 0.44 1.76
N LYS A 138 10.71 1.51 1.17
CA LYS A 138 11.56 2.47 1.88
C LYS A 138 10.87 3.07 3.10
N ILE A 139 9.60 3.47 2.97
CA ILE A 139 8.81 4.03 4.06
C ILE A 139 8.63 2.99 5.17
N CYS A 140 8.15 1.80 4.84
CA CYS A 140 7.88 0.74 5.81
C CYS A 140 9.15 0.29 6.55
N GLU A 141 10.27 0.13 5.83
CA GLU A 141 11.55 -0.28 6.43
C GLU A 141 12.13 0.82 7.32
N THR A 142 11.96 2.10 6.96
CA THR A 142 12.40 3.24 7.78
C THR A 142 11.59 3.33 9.06
N ASP A 143 10.26 3.25 8.98
CA ASP A 143 9.36 3.31 10.14
C ASP A 143 9.62 2.14 11.10
N ALA A 144 9.84 0.93 10.57
CA ALA A 144 10.17 -0.24 11.37
C ALA A 144 11.50 -0.06 12.13
N ALA A 145 12.53 0.45 11.45
CA ALA A 145 13.84 0.72 12.06
C ALA A 145 13.77 1.82 13.13
N GLU A 146 12.91 2.83 12.95
CA GLU A 146 12.69 3.87 13.96
C GLU A 146 11.93 3.34 15.17
N THR A 147 10.94 2.47 14.96
CA THR A 147 10.18 1.83 16.02
C THR A 147 11.09 0.95 16.88
N GLU A 148 11.96 0.15 16.25
CA GLU A 148 12.93 -0.69 16.96
C GLU A 148 13.92 0.15 17.78
N ARG A 149 14.43 1.26 17.24
CA ARG A 149 15.31 2.19 17.97
C ARG A 149 14.65 2.87 19.17
N ARG A 150 13.34 3.09 19.13
CA ARG A 150 12.56 3.69 20.23
C ARG A 150 12.12 2.69 21.28
N ARG A 151 12.28 1.39 21.03
CA ARG A 151 11.93 0.33 21.99
C ARG A 151 12.85 0.43 23.21
N PRO A 152 12.33 0.63 24.43
CA PRO A 152 13.19 0.76 25.61
C PRO A 152 13.97 -0.52 25.85
N LEU A 153 15.27 -0.39 26.12
CA LEU A 153 16.19 -1.46 26.51
C LEU A 153 15.76 -2.01 27.89
N GLY A 154 14.68 -2.79 27.99
CA GLY A 154 14.21 -3.20 29.30
C GLY A 154 13.08 -4.23 29.38
N GLN A 155 12.53 -4.72 28.26
CA GLN A 155 11.63 -5.87 28.32
C GLN A 155 12.35 -7.17 27.91
N VAL A 156 13.25 -7.61 28.79
CA VAL A 156 13.61 -9.03 28.87
C VAL A 156 12.35 -9.74 29.33
N VAL A 157 11.71 -10.52 28.46
CA VAL A 157 10.65 -11.45 28.84
C VAL A 157 11.28 -12.41 29.84
N SER A 158 10.93 -12.25 31.13
CA SER A 158 11.30 -13.18 32.17
C SER A 158 10.67 -14.53 31.81
N PRO A 159 11.41 -15.64 31.72
CA PRO A 159 10.80 -16.93 31.51
C PRO A 159 9.89 -17.24 32.70
N ALA A 160 8.68 -17.70 32.40
CA ALA A 160 7.73 -18.13 33.42
C ALA A 160 8.38 -19.11 34.38
N PRO A 161 8.17 -19.00 35.73
CA PRO A 161 8.71 -19.96 36.69
C PRO A 161 8.10 -21.33 36.39
N GLY A 162 8.98 -22.30 36.11
CA GLY A 162 8.60 -23.66 35.87
C GLY A 162 7.85 -24.21 37.10
N GLU A 163 6.68 -24.78 36.86
CA GLU A 163 5.96 -25.57 37.84
C GLU A 163 6.84 -26.80 38.24
N GLY A 164 7.48 -26.66 39.38
CA GLY A 164 8.21 -27.73 40.01
C GLY A 164 7.24 -28.80 40.45
N GLY A 165 7.35 -29.98 39.86
CA GLY A 165 6.61 -31.16 40.26
C GLY A 165 6.85 -31.49 41.73
N ALA A 166 5.79 -31.58 42.49
CA ALA A 166 5.77 -32.27 43.76
C ALA A 166 5.40 -33.76 43.53
N ARG A 167 6.38 -34.63 43.68
CA ARG A 167 6.16 -36.05 43.99
C ARG A 167 6.16 -36.20 45.49
N ALA A 168 5.12 -36.76 46.05
CA ALA A 168 5.11 -37.63 47.18
C ALA A 168 3.85 -38.48 47.16
#